data_e193776bfd7d2da9bdcaba4be6dabe95
#
_entry.id   e193776bfd7d2da9bdcaba4be6dabe95
#
_cell.length_a   1.000
_cell.length_b   1.000
_cell.length_c   1.000
_cell.angle_alpha   90.00
_cell.angle_beta   90.00
_cell.angle_gamma   90.00
#
_symmetry.space_group_name_H-M   'P 1'
#
loop_
_entity.id
_entity.type
_entity.pdbx_description
1 polymer ?
#
loop_
_entity_poly.entity_id
_entity_poly.type
_entity_poly.pdbx_seq_one_letter_code
_entity_poly.pdbx_strand_id
1 'polypeptide(L)'
;FHINKYESNNGGKYDYHIDRYLNKEMNDERHITFIWYLNDVTEGGETEIKGNIKIKPEVGKLLLFPPTWTYPHCSRPTISNDKYAIVGWLLRDIT
;
A
#
# COMPACT_ATOMS: atom_id res chain seq x y z
N PHE A 1 -0.14 -7.24 9.77
CA PHE A 1 -0.68 -6.87 8.45
C PHE A 1 -2.17 -6.59 8.53
N HIS A 2 -2.71 -5.98 7.46
CA HIS A 2 -4.12 -5.65 7.35
C HIS A 2 -4.65 -6.11 6.01
N ILE A 3 -5.92 -6.56 6.00
CA ILE A 3 -6.65 -6.77 4.74
C ILE A 3 -7.47 -5.51 4.54
N ASN A 4 -7.21 -4.78 3.46
CA ASN A 4 -7.88 -3.54 3.13
C ASN A 4 -8.87 -3.75 2.00
N LYS A 5 -10.07 -3.19 2.18
CA LYS A 5 -11.08 -3.14 1.14
C LYS A 5 -11.26 -1.69 0.70
N TYR A 6 -11.20 -1.46 -0.60
CA TYR A 6 -11.45 -0.15 -1.20
C TYR A 6 -12.71 -0.25 -2.04
N GLU A 7 -13.75 0.48 -1.65
CA GLU A 7 -15.05 0.38 -2.30
C GLU A 7 -15.18 1.36 -3.46
N SER A 8 -15.54 0.87 -4.63
CA SER A 8 -15.64 1.70 -5.84
C SER A 8 -16.78 2.72 -5.76
N ASN A 9 -17.89 2.36 -5.12
CA ASN A 9 -19.05 3.24 -5.02
C ASN A 9 -18.90 4.35 -3.97
N ASN A 10 -17.86 4.27 -3.14
CA ASN A 10 -17.59 5.27 -2.09
C ASN A 10 -16.31 6.07 -2.37
N GLY A 11 -15.77 5.98 -3.58
CA GLY A 11 -14.54 6.64 -3.93
C GLY A 11 -13.34 6.11 -3.14
N GLY A 12 -13.33 4.81 -2.87
CA GLY A 12 -12.31 4.15 -2.04
C GLY A 12 -10.90 4.49 -2.46
N LYS A 13 -10.20 5.23 -1.60
CA LYS A 13 -8.84 5.69 -1.86
C LYS A 13 -8.08 5.83 -0.55
N TYR A 14 -6.79 6.05 -0.67
CA TYR A 14 -5.92 6.38 0.45
C TYR A 14 -4.97 7.49 -0.02
N ASP A 15 -4.96 8.61 0.68
CA ASP A 15 -4.20 9.80 0.28
C ASP A 15 -2.68 9.59 0.40
N TYR A 16 -1.91 10.48 -0.25
CA TYR A 16 -0.45 10.42 -0.22
C TYR A 16 0.07 10.42 1.21
N HIS A 17 0.99 9.51 1.49
CA HIS A 17 1.60 9.36 2.81
C HIS A 17 2.92 8.59 2.69
N ILE A 18 3.66 8.53 3.79
CA ILE A 18 4.79 7.63 3.96
C ILE A 18 4.47 6.67 5.10
N ASP A 19 5.08 5.49 5.05
CA ASP A 19 4.75 4.41 6.00
C ASP A 19 5.71 4.33 7.18
N ARG A 20 6.72 5.17 7.23
CA ARG A 20 7.73 5.06 8.27
C ARG A 20 7.12 5.08 9.66
N TYR A 21 7.51 4.12 10.47
CA TYR A 21 7.04 4.01 11.84
C TYR A 21 8.09 3.32 12.70
N LEU A 22 8.41 3.96 13.81
CA LEU A 22 9.35 3.47 14.81
C LEU A 22 8.57 3.12 16.07
N ASN A 23 8.66 1.88 16.52
CA ASN A 23 8.05 1.43 17.76
C ASN A 23 9.11 1.38 18.85
N LYS A 24 9.09 2.35 19.75
CA LYS A 24 10.08 2.46 20.82
C LYS A 24 9.95 1.37 21.87
N GLU A 25 8.73 0.92 22.14
CA GLU A 25 8.50 -0.13 23.14
C GLU A 25 9.06 -1.47 22.69
N MET A 26 8.80 -1.82 21.43
CA MET A 26 9.28 -3.07 20.84
C MET A 26 10.69 -2.95 20.29
N ASN A 27 11.23 -1.73 20.25
CA ASN A 27 12.56 -1.45 19.73
C ASN A 27 12.74 -1.93 18.29
N ASP A 28 11.74 -1.71 17.46
CA ASP A 28 11.75 -2.07 16.05
C ASP A 28 11.17 -0.96 15.20
N GLU A 29 11.36 -1.09 13.88
CA GLU A 29 10.80 -0.15 12.92
C GLU A 29 10.36 -0.89 11.66
N ARG A 30 9.46 -0.26 10.92
CA ARG A 30 9.05 -0.77 9.60
C ARG A 30 10.25 -0.64 8.66
N HIS A 31 10.62 -1.73 8.02
CA HIS A 31 11.78 -1.82 7.14
C HIS A 31 11.40 -1.92 5.68
N ILE A 32 10.40 -2.74 5.36
CA ILE A 32 9.87 -2.92 4.01
C ILE A 32 8.35 -2.89 4.08
N THR A 33 7.73 -2.10 3.23
CA THR A 33 6.30 -2.16 3.00
C THR A 33 6.01 -3.19 1.92
N PHE A 34 5.00 -4.01 2.13
CA PHE A 34 4.52 -4.90 1.08
C PHE A 34 3.02 -4.70 0.87
N ILE A 35 2.60 -4.77 -0.38
CA ILE A 35 1.20 -4.75 -0.77
C ILE A 35 0.96 -5.95 -1.68
N TRP A 36 0.07 -6.83 -1.27
CA TRP A 36 -0.26 -8.03 -2.03
C TRP A 36 -1.70 -7.87 -2.54
N TYR A 37 -1.83 -7.73 -3.84
CA TYR A 37 -3.13 -7.52 -4.47
C TYR A 37 -3.89 -8.83 -4.57
N LEU A 38 -5.15 -8.83 -4.11
CA LEU A 38 -5.96 -10.05 -4.02
C LEU A 38 -6.93 -10.20 -5.19
N ASN A 39 -7.13 -9.14 -5.97
CA ASN A 39 -8.03 -9.20 -7.13
C ASN A 39 -7.59 -8.20 -8.20
N ASP A 40 -8.15 -8.38 -9.39
CA ASP A 40 -7.92 -7.46 -10.50
C ASP A 40 -8.84 -6.25 -10.38
N VAL A 41 -8.32 -5.08 -10.74
CA VAL A 41 -9.12 -3.87 -10.92
C VAL A 41 -8.77 -3.30 -12.29
N THR A 42 -9.73 -3.27 -13.21
CA THR A 42 -9.48 -2.86 -14.59
C THR A 42 -9.35 -1.35 -14.71
N GLU A 43 -10.10 -0.58 -13.94
CA GLU A 43 -10.07 0.87 -13.97
C GLU A 43 -9.90 1.44 -12.57
N GLY A 44 -8.89 2.27 -12.40
CA GLY A 44 -8.59 2.87 -11.10
C GLY A 44 -7.89 1.94 -10.15
N GLY A 45 -7.79 2.35 -8.91
CA GLY A 45 -7.22 1.54 -7.84
C GLY A 45 -5.71 1.41 -7.84
N GLU A 46 -5.01 2.11 -8.74
CA GLU A 46 -3.55 2.03 -8.80
C GLU A 46 -2.90 2.50 -7.51
N THR A 47 -1.81 1.85 -7.14
CA THR A 47 -0.88 2.41 -6.16
C THR A 47 0.04 3.37 -6.92
N GLU A 48 0.01 4.64 -6.55
CA GLU A 48 0.84 5.66 -7.17
C GLU A 48 1.99 6.01 -6.25
N ILE A 49 3.22 5.93 -6.77
CA ILE A 49 4.43 6.17 -5.99
C ILE A 49 5.14 7.37 -6.59
N LYS A 50 5.52 8.34 -5.74
CA LYS A 50 6.26 9.56 -6.14
C LYS A 50 5.53 10.41 -7.17
N GLY A 51 4.22 10.24 -7.30
CA GLY A 51 3.42 11.01 -8.25
C GLY A 51 3.48 10.53 -9.69
N ASN A 52 4.35 9.58 -10.03
CA ASN A 52 4.55 9.19 -11.44
C ASN A 52 4.66 7.69 -11.69
N ILE A 53 4.87 6.88 -10.67
CA ILE A 53 4.92 5.42 -10.80
C ILE A 53 3.54 4.88 -10.43
N LYS A 54 2.89 4.19 -11.35
CA LYS A 54 1.55 3.63 -11.13
C LYS A 54 1.60 2.11 -11.24
N ILE A 55 1.16 1.46 -10.19
CA ILE A 55 1.10 0.00 -10.11
C ILE A 55 -0.35 -0.42 -10.19
N LYS A 56 -0.69 -1.17 -11.22
CA LYS A 56 -2.05 -1.66 -11.43
C LYS A 56 -2.33 -2.85 -10.51
N PRO A 57 -3.47 -2.86 -9.81
CA PRO A 57 -3.84 -4.03 -9.00
C PRO A 57 -4.16 -5.22 -9.91
N GLU A 58 -3.40 -6.29 -9.72
CA GLU A 58 -3.60 -7.55 -10.44
C GLU A 58 -3.46 -8.67 -9.43
N VAL A 59 -4.35 -9.66 -9.50
CA VAL A 59 -4.38 -10.74 -8.52
C VAL A 59 -3.02 -11.44 -8.43
N GLY A 60 -2.53 -11.60 -7.21
CA GLY A 60 -1.26 -12.27 -6.94
C GLY A 60 -0.03 -11.39 -7.06
N LYS A 61 -0.15 -10.16 -7.57
CA LYS A 61 0.98 -9.23 -7.66
C LYS A 61 1.41 -8.79 -6.26
N LEU A 62 2.71 -8.80 -6.03
CA LEU A 62 3.32 -8.35 -4.77
C LEU A 62 4.20 -7.14 -5.05
N LEU A 63 3.90 -6.04 -4.39
CA LEU A 63 4.68 -4.80 -4.46
C LEU A 63 5.47 -4.63 -3.19
N LEU A 64 6.77 -4.36 -3.31
CA LEU A 64 7.65 -4.11 -2.18
C LEU A 64 8.34 -2.77 -2.36
N PHE A 65 8.41 -1.98 -1.29
CA PHE A 65 9.16 -0.71 -1.30
C PHE A 65 9.54 -0.30 0.11
N PRO A 66 10.61 0.51 0.27
CA PRO A 66 10.97 1.04 1.58
C PRO A 66 9.89 1.99 2.10
N PRO A 67 9.60 2.01 3.41
CA PRO A 67 8.55 2.86 3.98
C PRO A 67 9.02 4.29 4.26
N THR A 68 10.03 4.77 3.55
CA THR A 68 10.70 6.03 3.83
C THR A 68 10.09 7.20 3.07
N TRP A 69 10.54 8.41 3.38
CA TRP A 69 10.10 9.63 2.71
C TRP A 69 10.44 9.65 1.22
N THR A 70 11.37 8.80 0.78
CA THR A 70 11.73 8.67 -0.64
C THR A 70 10.66 7.99 -1.47
N TYR A 71 9.67 7.33 -0.83
CA TYR A 71 8.59 6.61 -1.50
C TYR A 71 7.23 7.01 -0.97
N PRO A 72 6.86 8.31 -1.06
CA PRO A 72 5.49 8.69 -0.75
C PRO A 72 4.56 8.05 -1.77
N HIS A 73 3.43 7.57 -1.31
CA HIS A 73 2.51 6.83 -2.17
C HIS A 73 1.07 7.06 -1.76
N CYS A 74 0.17 6.72 -2.67
CA CYS A 74 -1.26 6.78 -2.40
C CYS A 74 -1.96 5.63 -3.11
N SER A 75 -3.19 5.37 -2.73
CA SER A 75 -4.08 4.49 -3.44
C SER A 75 -5.10 5.34 -4.19
N ARG A 76 -5.11 5.26 -5.52
CA ARG A 76 -6.05 6.00 -6.35
C ARG A 76 -7.45 5.41 -6.19
N PRO A 77 -8.51 6.21 -6.38
CA PRO A 77 -9.87 5.69 -6.29
C PRO A 77 -10.08 4.51 -7.23
N THR A 78 -10.72 3.46 -6.74
CA THR A 78 -11.11 2.34 -7.60
C THR A 78 -12.39 2.72 -8.35
N ILE A 79 -12.48 2.31 -9.60
CA ILE A 79 -13.58 2.72 -10.50
C ILE A 79 -14.41 1.52 -10.94
N SER A 80 -13.77 0.53 -11.54
CA SER A 80 -14.49 -0.60 -12.14
C SER A 80 -15.11 -1.54 -11.11
N ASN A 81 -14.45 -1.73 -9.98
CA ASN A 81 -14.87 -2.68 -8.94
C ASN A 81 -14.09 -2.43 -7.66
N ASP A 82 -14.52 -3.08 -6.60
CA ASP A 82 -13.83 -2.99 -5.31
C ASP A 82 -12.43 -3.59 -5.40
N LYS A 83 -11.51 -3.04 -4.64
CA LYS A 83 -10.13 -3.52 -4.55
C LYS A 83 -9.88 -4.15 -3.19
N TYR A 84 -9.21 -5.29 -3.18
CA TYR A 84 -8.77 -5.96 -1.96
C TYR A 84 -7.26 -6.15 -2.00
N ALA A 85 -6.60 -5.83 -0.90
CA ALA A 85 -5.16 -5.99 -0.79
C ALA A 85 -4.77 -6.30 0.66
N ILE A 86 -3.70 -7.09 0.81
CA ILE A 86 -3.05 -7.29 2.10
C ILE A 86 -1.90 -6.30 2.15
N VAL A 87 -1.90 -5.46 3.18
CA VAL A 87 -0.83 -4.48 3.41
C VAL A 87 -0.13 -4.81 4.72
N GLY A 88 1.17 -4.82 4.70
CA GLY A 88 1.94 -5.08 5.90
C GLY A 88 3.37 -4.60 5.77
N TRP A 89 4.15 -4.90 6.80
CA TRP A 89 5.53 -4.45 6.87
C TRP A 89 6.40 -5.54 7.45
N LEU A 90 7.59 -5.68 6.86
CA LEU A 90 8.67 -6.41 7.49
C LEU A 90 9.35 -5.43 8.44
N LEU A 91 9.55 -5.86 9.67
CA LEU A 91 10.14 -5.03 10.71
C LEU A 91 11.62 -5.37 10.86
N ARG A 92 12.38 -4.43 11.35
CA ARG A 92 13.75 -4.70 11.75
C ARG A 92 13.98 -4.22 13.17
N ASP A 93 14.86 -4.94 13.86
CA ASP A 93 15.31 -4.61 15.21
C ASP A 93 16.31 -3.45 15.11
N ILE A 94 16.15 -2.46 15.98
CA ILE A 94 17.01 -1.26 15.99
C ILE A 94 17.97 -1.24 17.19
N THR A 95 18.07 -2.34 17.93
CA THR A 95 19.02 -2.45 19.05
C THR A 95 20.46 -2.56 18.61
#